data_48d70e8e5584852d98245f6e4d59ba0c
#
_entry.id   48d70e8e5584852d98245f6e4d59ba0c
#
_cell.length_a   1.000
_cell.length_b   1.000
_cell.length_c   1.000
_cell.angle_alpha   90.00
_cell.angle_beta   90.00
_cell.angle_gamma   90.00
#
_symmetry.space_group_name_H-M   'P 1'
#
loop_
_entity.id
_entity.type
_entity.pdbx_description
1 polymer ?
#
loop_
_entity_poly.entity_id
_entity_poly.type
_entity_poly.pdbx_seq_one_letter_code
_entity_poly.pdbx_strand_id
1 'polypeptide(L)'
;IDSNKPEDRKVVEKLGVFWPNQTGRGAHINVSGMGVTKHAKNRAEAIQLLEFMVSEDAQAYYAEINHEYPVVKGVSSSPTIASLGEFKSDALNLSTLGVNNKDAVKLMDRAGWQ
;
A
#
# COMPACT_ATOMS: atom_id res chain seq x y z
N ILE A 1 -12.62 -1.34 -10.18
CA ILE A 1 -13.91 -1.15 -9.49
C ILE A 1 -14.56 0.16 -9.96
N ASP A 2 -13.82 1.24 -10.05
CA ASP A 2 -14.35 2.57 -10.39
C ASP A 2 -14.30 2.91 -11.88
N SER A 3 -14.12 1.91 -12.73
CA SER A 3 -14.16 2.13 -14.17
C SER A 3 -15.55 2.55 -14.63
N ASN A 4 -15.61 3.56 -15.52
CA ASN A 4 -16.83 3.99 -16.19
C ASN A 4 -17.22 3.07 -17.35
N LYS A 5 -16.40 2.07 -17.69
CA LYS A 5 -16.64 1.13 -18.77
C LYS A 5 -17.49 -0.05 -18.29
N PRO A 6 -18.63 -0.34 -18.93
CA PRO A 6 -19.50 -1.44 -18.52
C PRO A 6 -18.85 -2.82 -18.56
N GLU A 7 -17.92 -3.03 -19.50
CA GLU A 7 -17.16 -4.27 -19.62
C GLU A 7 -16.27 -4.53 -18.41
N ASP A 8 -15.60 -3.50 -17.87
CA ASP A 8 -14.76 -3.63 -16.69
C ASP A 8 -15.60 -4.00 -15.46
N ARG A 9 -16.78 -3.39 -15.31
CA ARG A 9 -17.70 -3.71 -14.21
C ARG A 9 -18.13 -5.17 -14.22
N LYS A 10 -18.46 -5.71 -15.41
CA LYS A 10 -18.79 -7.14 -15.57
C LYS A 10 -17.64 -8.09 -15.21
N VAL A 11 -16.41 -7.64 -15.37
CA VAL A 11 -15.24 -8.42 -14.91
C VAL A 11 -15.16 -8.40 -13.39
N VAL A 12 -15.31 -7.22 -12.77
CA VAL A 12 -15.24 -7.06 -11.31
C VAL A 12 -16.33 -7.86 -10.59
N GLU A 13 -17.54 -7.92 -11.12
CA GLU A 13 -18.65 -8.73 -10.58
C GLU A 13 -18.33 -10.23 -10.45
N LYS A 14 -17.33 -10.72 -11.20
CA LYS A 14 -16.89 -12.11 -11.17
C LYS A 14 -15.70 -12.35 -10.24
N LEU A 15 -15.19 -11.31 -9.60
CA LEU A 15 -14.02 -11.37 -8.72
C LEU A 15 -14.46 -11.29 -7.26
N GLY A 16 -13.73 -11.99 -6.41
CA GLY A 16 -13.85 -11.88 -4.97
C GLY A 16 -12.51 -11.53 -4.35
N VAL A 17 -12.54 -10.85 -3.21
CA VAL A 17 -11.34 -10.56 -2.42
C VAL A 17 -11.24 -11.55 -1.28
N PHE A 18 -10.08 -12.16 -1.13
CA PHE A 18 -9.77 -13.06 -0.03
C PHE A 18 -8.53 -12.57 0.70
N TRP A 19 -8.67 -12.31 1.99
CA TRP A 19 -7.57 -11.90 2.85
C TRP A 19 -6.93 -13.13 3.52
N PRO A 20 -5.66 -13.47 3.20
CA PRO A 20 -5.01 -14.66 3.77
C PRO A 20 -4.60 -14.43 5.23
N ASN A 21 -4.30 -15.54 5.92
CA ASN A 21 -3.70 -15.57 7.26
C ASN A 21 -4.49 -14.83 8.36
N GLN A 22 -5.80 -14.70 8.24
CA GLN A 22 -6.61 -13.91 9.19
C GLN A 22 -6.69 -14.53 10.59
N THR A 23 -6.55 -15.85 10.74
CA THR A 23 -6.42 -16.54 12.02
C THR A 23 -4.99 -16.59 12.58
N GLY A 24 -4.01 -16.18 11.76
CA GLY A 24 -2.60 -16.18 12.10
C GLY A 24 -1.99 -14.78 12.11
N ARG A 25 -0.89 -14.60 11.40
CA ARG A 25 -0.11 -13.34 11.37
C ARG A 25 -0.80 -12.16 10.66
N GLY A 26 -1.79 -12.41 9.85
CA GLY A 26 -2.42 -11.40 9.01
C GLY A 26 -1.94 -11.42 7.56
N ALA A 27 -2.59 -10.64 6.71
CA ALA A 27 -2.21 -10.46 5.32
C ALA A 27 -0.97 -9.57 5.21
N HIS A 28 -0.02 -9.93 4.33
CA HIS A 28 1.10 -9.05 4.01
C HIS A 28 0.58 -7.73 3.42
N ILE A 29 1.16 -6.63 3.86
CA ILE A 29 0.88 -5.30 3.31
C ILE A 29 2.12 -4.77 2.60
N ASN A 30 1.90 -4.13 1.45
CA ASN A 30 2.92 -3.34 0.79
C ASN A 30 2.72 -1.87 1.20
N VAL A 31 3.81 -1.17 1.48
CA VAL A 31 3.77 0.22 1.95
C VAL A 31 4.59 1.08 0.99
N SER A 32 3.95 2.09 0.42
CA SER A 32 4.65 3.15 -0.31
C SER A 32 5.41 4.03 0.67
N GLY A 33 6.59 4.46 0.29
CA GLY A 33 7.43 5.27 1.17
C GLY A 33 8.20 6.33 0.42
N MET A 34 8.61 7.35 1.14
CA MET A 34 9.41 8.45 0.61
C MET A 34 10.57 8.76 1.54
N GLY A 35 11.61 9.36 0.99
CA GLY A 35 12.78 9.77 1.78
C GLY A 35 13.50 10.96 1.15
N VAL A 36 14.18 11.73 2.00
CA VAL A 36 15.04 12.82 1.55
C VAL A 36 16.41 12.26 1.19
N THR A 37 16.84 12.50 -0.05
CA THR A 37 18.16 12.05 -0.51
C THR A 37 19.29 12.76 0.24
N LYS A 38 20.45 12.10 0.37
CA LYS A 38 21.61 12.65 1.09
C LYS A 38 22.06 14.03 0.58
N HIS A 39 21.94 14.27 -0.73
CA HIS A 39 22.39 15.48 -1.38
C HIS A 39 21.23 16.39 -1.84
N ALA A 40 20.06 16.29 -1.19
CA ALA A 40 18.94 17.18 -1.48
C ALA A 40 19.34 18.65 -1.21
N LYS A 41 19.21 19.49 -2.24
CA LYS A 41 19.54 20.93 -2.14
C LYS A 41 18.51 21.67 -1.26
N ASN A 42 17.24 21.31 -1.41
CA ASN A 42 16.10 21.93 -0.70
C ASN A 42 15.61 20.96 0.38
N ARG A 43 16.50 20.67 1.37
CA ARG A 43 16.20 19.66 2.39
C ARG A 43 15.02 20.05 3.30
N ALA A 44 14.91 21.32 3.67
CA ALA A 44 13.83 21.80 4.53
C ALA A 44 12.47 21.67 3.86
N GLU A 45 12.37 22.07 2.61
CA GLU A 45 11.16 21.97 1.80
C GLU A 45 10.79 20.50 1.51
N ALA A 46 11.78 19.65 1.31
CA ALA A 46 11.56 18.22 1.14
C ALA A 46 10.97 17.58 2.42
N ILE A 47 11.43 18.00 3.60
CA ILE A 47 10.86 17.54 4.87
C ILE A 47 9.42 18.04 5.02
N GLN A 48 9.14 19.31 4.74
CA GLN A 48 7.79 19.86 4.76
C GLN A 48 6.84 19.10 3.83
N LEU A 49 7.32 18.73 2.65
CA LEU A 49 6.54 17.89 1.74
C LEU A 49 6.25 16.51 2.37
N LEU A 50 7.23 15.85 2.99
CA LEU A 50 7.01 14.56 3.64
C LEU A 50 6.01 14.67 4.80
N GLU A 51 6.09 15.74 5.59
CA GLU A 51 5.14 16.02 6.67
C GLU A 51 3.73 16.24 6.12
N PHE A 52 3.60 17.00 5.03
CA PHE A 52 2.32 17.17 4.35
C PHE A 52 1.75 15.84 3.83
N MET A 53 2.60 14.98 3.25
CA MET A 53 2.18 13.69 2.69
C MET A 53 1.60 12.72 3.73
N VAL A 54 1.93 12.91 5.01
CA VAL A 54 1.33 12.17 6.13
C VAL A 54 0.27 12.97 6.89
N SER A 55 -0.21 14.08 6.34
CA SER A 55 -1.36 14.81 6.90
C SER A 55 -2.66 14.06 6.60
N GLU A 56 -3.70 14.36 7.39
CA GLU A 56 -5.04 13.79 7.18
C GLU A 56 -5.58 14.10 5.77
N ASP A 57 -5.41 15.33 5.29
CA ASP A 57 -5.88 15.77 3.98
C ASP A 57 -5.19 15.00 2.83
N ALA A 58 -3.86 14.88 2.89
CA ALA A 58 -3.12 14.14 1.87
C ALA A 58 -3.48 12.65 1.88
N GLN A 59 -3.63 12.06 3.05
CA GLN A 59 -3.97 10.65 3.18
C GLN A 59 -5.42 10.35 2.74
N ALA A 60 -6.36 11.27 3.00
CA ALA A 60 -7.72 11.15 2.47
C ALA A 60 -7.74 11.23 0.95
N TYR A 61 -6.95 12.13 0.35
CA TYR A 61 -6.80 12.24 -1.10
C TYR A 61 -6.22 10.96 -1.71
N TYR A 62 -5.17 10.37 -1.14
CA TYR A 62 -4.61 9.10 -1.60
C TYR A 62 -5.60 7.95 -1.50
N ALA A 63 -6.35 7.88 -0.42
CA ALA A 63 -7.37 6.86 -0.24
C ALA A 63 -8.44 6.94 -1.33
N GLU A 64 -8.84 8.15 -1.72
CA GLU A 64 -9.89 8.38 -2.71
C GLU A 64 -9.40 8.16 -4.15
N ILE A 65 -8.25 8.71 -4.51
CA ILE A 65 -7.78 8.76 -5.90
C ILE A 65 -6.94 7.52 -6.26
N ASN A 66 -6.06 7.09 -5.36
CA ASN A 66 -5.17 5.95 -5.63
C ASN A 66 -5.70 4.63 -5.06
N HIS A 67 -6.81 4.64 -4.30
CA HIS A 67 -7.34 3.48 -3.62
C HIS A 67 -6.30 2.81 -2.70
N GLU A 68 -5.54 3.63 -1.98
CA GLU A 68 -4.57 3.19 -0.99
C GLU A 68 -5.17 3.26 0.42
N TYR A 69 -4.82 2.31 1.28
CA TYR A 69 -5.18 2.39 2.70
C TYR A 69 -4.39 3.51 3.36
N PRO A 70 -5.06 4.45 4.07
CA PRO A 70 -4.36 5.50 4.80
C PRO A 70 -3.43 4.92 5.86
N VAL A 71 -2.23 5.50 5.99
CA VAL A 71 -1.29 5.14 7.07
C VAL A 71 -1.51 5.95 8.34
N VAL A 72 -2.29 7.02 8.27
CA VAL A 72 -2.63 7.87 9.40
C VAL A 72 -3.92 7.36 10.06
N LYS A 73 -3.83 7.12 11.36
CA LYS A 73 -4.96 6.60 12.14
C LYS A 73 -6.10 7.63 12.18
N GLY A 74 -7.32 7.17 11.92
CA GLY A 74 -8.52 8.01 11.95
C GLY A 74 -8.93 8.55 10.58
N VAL A 75 -8.06 8.48 9.58
CA VAL A 75 -8.43 8.81 8.21
C VAL A 75 -9.27 7.68 7.62
N SER A 76 -10.42 8.01 7.07
CA SER A 76 -11.32 7.04 6.46
C SER A 76 -10.79 6.55 5.11
N SER A 77 -10.97 5.26 4.84
CA SER A 77 -10.76 4.70 3.50
C SER A 77 -11.83 5.19 2.52
N SER A 78 -11.52 5.16 1.23
CA SER A 78 -12.53 5.42 0.20
C SER A 78 -13.64 4.33 0.22
N PRO A 79 -14.84 4.62 -0.28
CA PRO A 79 -15.90 3.62 -0.40
C PRO A 79 -15.45 2.35 -1.16
N THR A 80 -14.62 2.52 -2.18
CA THR A 80 -14.04 1.42 -2.95
C THR A 80 -13.19 0.51 -2.07
N ILE A 81 -12.26 1.07 -1.28
CA ILE A 81 -11.43 0.29 -0.37
C ILE A 81 -12.28 -0.36 0.73
N ALA A 82 -13.22 0.40 1.30
CA ALA A 82 -14.13 -0.10 2.33
C ALA A 82 -14.95 -1.31 1.84
N SER A 83 -15.32 -1.35 0.57
CA SER A 83 -16.04 -2.48 -0.04
C SER A 83 -15.24 -3.79 -0.08
N LEU A 84 -13.91 -3.73 0.04
CA LEU A 84 -13.04 -4.90 0.10
C LEU A 84 -13.06 -5.61 1.45
N GLY A 85 -13.74 -5.04 2.44
CA GLY A 85 -13.87 -5.56 3.79
C GLY A 85 -12.68 -5.25 4.69
N GLU A 86 -12.87 -5.53 5.97
CA GLU A 86 -11.79 -5.40 6.95
C GLU A 86 -10.87 -6.61 6.92
N PHE A 87 -9.60 -6.39 7.25
CA PHE A 87 -8.63 -7.46 7.36
C PHE A 87 -7.59 -7.17 8.45
N LYS A 88 -7.03 -8.22 9.00
CA LYS A 88 -5.86 -8.16 9.87
C LYS A 88 -4.61 -8.06 9.00
N SER A 89 -3.88 -6.96 9.12
CA SER A 89 -2.59 -6.79 8.47
C SER A 89 -1.47 -7.51 9.25
N ASP A 90 -0.44 -7.97 8.54
CA ASP A 90 0.78 -8.49 9.14
C ASP A 90 1.55 -7.37 9.82
N ALA A 91 1.96 -7.58 11.06
CA ALA A 91 2.75 -6.64 11.86
C ALA A 91 4.28 -6.78 11.62
N LEU A 92 4.70 -7.43 10.53
CA LEU A 92 6.11 -7.59 10.20
C LEU A 92 6.81 -6.23 10.09
N ASN A 93 7.94 -6.09 10.78
CA ASN A 93 8.77 -4.91 10.62
C ASN A 93 9.32 -4.86 9.18
N LEU A 94 8.97 -3.80 8.45
CA LEU A 94 9.32 -3.66 7.03
C LEU A 94 10.84 -3.61 6.77
N SER A 95 11.66 -3.24 7.77
CA SER A 95 13.12 -3.31 7.64
C SER A 95 13.62 -4.74 7.39
N THR A 96 12.89 -5.75 7.84
CA THR A 96 13.17 -7.16 7.58
C THR A 96 13.17 -7.49 6.08
N LEU A 97 12.31 -6.81 5.31
CA LEU A 97 12.26 -6.98 3.85
C LEU A 97 13.56 -6.52 3.21
N GLY A 98 14.11 -5.38 3.68
CA GLY A 98 15.39 -4.86 3.21
C GLY A 98 16.55 -5.82 3.55
N VAL A 99 16.60 -6.33 4.76
CA VAL A 99 17.64 -7.29 5.20
C VAL A 99 17.62 -8.57 4.36
N ASN A 100 16.43 -9.09 4.07
CA ASN A 100 16.26 -10.35 3.33
C ASN A 100 16.24 -10.18 1.81
N ASN A 101 16.27 -8.95 1.30
CA ASN A 101 16.10 -8.68 -0.14
C ASN A 101 17.07 -9.45 -1.03
N LYS A 102 18.35 -9.52 -0.63
CA LYS A 102 19.38 -10.23 -1.41
C LYS A 102 19.05 -11.72 -1.63
N ASP A 103 18.53 -12.36 -0.59
CA ASP A 103 18.20 -13.79 -0.67
C ASP A 103 16.84 -14.00 -1.34
N ALA A 104 15.90 -13.09 -1.18
CA ALA A 104 14.63 -13.08 -1.90
C ALA A 104 14.85 -13.00 -3.42
N VAL A 105 15.69 -12.08 -3.90
CA VAL A 105 16.05 -11.96 -5.32
C VAL A 105 16.62 -13.25 -5.87
N LYS A 106 17.58 -13.88 -5.16
CA LYS A 106 18.13 -15.18 -5.59
C LYS A 106 17.09 -16.30 -5.68
N LEU A 107 16.11 -16.30 -4.77
CA LEU A 107 15.01 -17.26 -4.80
C LEU A 107 14.09 -17.02 -6.00
N MET A 108 13.80 -15.76 -6.31
CA MET A 108 13.02 -15.37 -7.48
C MET A 108 13.72 -15.81 -8.76
N ASP A 109 15.02 -15.53 -8.89
CA ASP A 109 15.83 -15.96 -10.06
C ASP A 109 15.80 -17.47 -10.23
N ARG A 110 15.98 -18.25 -9.14
CA ARG A 110 15.92 -19.73 -9.19
C ARG A 110 14.54 -20.27 -9.56
N ALA A 111 13.49 -19.57 -9.15
CA ALA A 111 12.11 -19.93 -9.48
C ALA A 111 11.69 -19.50 -10.89
N GLY A 112 12.56 -18.79 -11.64
CA GLY A 112 12.21 -18.22 -12.95
C GLY A 112 11.17 -17.11 -12.88
N TRP A 113 11.06 -16.44 -11.75
CA TRP A 113 10.16 -15.29 -11.57
C TRP A 113 10.76 -14.07 -12.28
N GLN A 114 10.03 -13.55 -13.28
CA GLN A 114 10.42 -12.34 -14.04
C GLN A 114 9.41 -11.23 -13.84
#